data_671ab76ac9308b465816012305f32384
#
_entry.id   671ab76ac9308b465816012305f32384
#
_cell.length_a   1.000
_cell.length_b   1.000
_cell.length_c   1.000
_cell.angle_alpha   90.00
_cell.angle_beta   90.00
_cell.angle_gamma   90.00
#
_symmetry.space_group_name_H-M   'P 1'
#
loop_
_entity.id
_entity.type
_entity.pdbx_description
1 polymer ?
#
loop_
_entity_poly.entity_id
_entity_poly.type
_entity_poly.pdbx_seq_one_letter_code
_entity_poly.pdbx_strand_id
1 'polypeptide(L)'
;MTTMTRERLLSEAEHLMREKGYSAFSYADLSKIVGITKASIHHHFPTKDILGEQVVIQAFSDTQRVFEQIEATEKSAEKRIAAYIDIFAQSHKASLLPLCCALSAETANLPQAITVQTSLYFDMQIEWLTKVVRAGMESGEFSSHAEPSDIALMIINVCEG
;
A
#
# COMPACT_ATOMS: atom_id res chain seq x y z
N MET A 1 -12.44 2.91 -23.14
CA MET A 1 -11.22 2.10 -23.38
C MET A 1 -9.98 2.69 -22.72
N THR A 2 -9.72 3.98 -22.78
CA THR A 2 -8.51 4.61 -22.23
C THR A 2 -8.37 4.47 -20.70
N THR A 3 -9.46 4.60 -19.95
CA THR A 3 -9.48 4.47 -18.47
C THR A 3 -9.10 3.06 -18.00
N MET A 4 -9.74 2.02 -18.59
CA MET A 4 -9.42 0.61 -18.26
C MET A 4 -7.95 0.26 -18.52
N THR A 5 -7.34 0.79 -19.59
CA THR A 5 -5.92 0.53 -19.89
C THR A 5 -5.02 1.20 -18.86
N ARG A 6 -5.35 2.44 -18.44
CA ARG A 6 -4.59 3.16 -17.42
C ARG A 6 -4.65 2.45 -16.06
N GLU A 7 -5.82 2.03 -15.64
CA GLU A 7 -6.03 1.27 -14.39
C GLU A 7 -5.26 -0.06 -14.42
N ARG A 8 -5.30 -0.77 -15.55
CA ARG A 8 -4.52 -2.01 -15.71
C ARG A 8 -3.02 -1.78 -15.64
N LEU A 9 -2.53 -0.69 -16.24
CA LEU A 9 -1.11 -0.32 -16.13
C LEU A 9 -0.69 -0.05 -14.69
N LEU A 10 -1.51 0.65 -13.90
CA LEU A 10 -1.25 0.89 -12.48
C LEU A 10 -1.23 -0.40 -11.67
N SER A 11 -2.22 -1.27 -11.87
CA SER A 11 -2.31 -2.55 -11.16
C SER A 11 -1.13 -3.48 -11.48
N GLU A 12 -0.73 -3.60 -12.75
CA GLU A 12 0.40 -4.45 -13.12
C GLU A 12 1.74 -3.83 -12.70
N ALA A 13 1.87 -2.51 -12.70
CA ALA A 13 3.05 -1.83 -12.18
C ALA A 13 3.19 -2.02 -10.66
N GLU A 14 2.10 -1.90 -9.89
CA GLU A 14 2.09 -2.21 -8.46
C GLU A 14 2.53 -3.65 -8.21
N HIS A 15 1.97 -4.61 -8.95
CA HIS A 15 2.35 -6.02 -8.82
C HIS A 15 3.85 -6.22 -9.04
N LEU A 16 4.42 -5.64 -10.11
CA LEU A 16 5.84 -5.72 -10.40
C LEU A 16 6.72 -5.05 -9.34
N MET A 17 6.28 -3.91 -8.80
CA MET A 17 6.99 -3.22 -7.71
C MET A 17 7.01 -4.07 -6.44
N ARG A 18 5.92 -4.76 -6.12
CA ARG A 18 5.81 -5.65 -4.96
C ARG A 18 6.54 -6.97 -5.15
N GLU A 19 6.65 -7.47 -6.38
CA GLU A 19 7.33 -8.72 -6.72
C GLU A 19 8.85 -8.57 -6.75
N LYS A 20 9.37 -7.51 -7.36
CA LYS A 20 10.81 -7.36 -7.64
C LYS A 20 11.42 -5.99 -7.37
N GLY A 21 10.64 -5.07 -6.83
CA GLY A 21 11.07 -3.71 -6.52
C GLY A 21 10.91 -2.72 -7.66
N TYR A 22 10.90 -1.43 -7.29
CA TYR A 22 10.75 -0.33 -8.25
C TYR A 22 11.89 -0.30 -9.29
N SER A 23 13.14 -0.45 -8.87
CA SER A 23 14.29 -0.35 -9.76
C SER A 23 14.34 -1.45 -10.81
N ALA A 24 13.86 -2.65 -10.47
CA ALA A 24 14.02 -3.85 -11.29
C ALA A 24 12.98 -4.01 -12.42
N PHE A 25 11.82 -3.32 -12.36
CA PHE A 25 10.84 -3.42 -13.45
C PHE A 25 11.03 -2.33 -14.51
N SER A 26 10.55 -2.60 -15.72
CA SER A 26 10.66 -1.69 -16.85
C SER A 26 9.36 -1.62 -17.66
N TYR A 27 9.25 -0.59 -18.54
CA TYR A 27 8.16 -0.52 -19.52
C TYR A 27 8.16 -1.68 -20.53
N ALA A 28 9.29 -2.37 -20.70
CA ALA A 28 9.34 -3.60 -21.49
C ALA A 28 8.58 -4.74 -20.79
N ASP A 29 8.69 -4.84 -19.46
CA ASP A 29 7.95 -5.83 -18.68
C ASP A 29 6.45 -5.56 -18.75
N LEU A 30 6.04 -4.31 -18.49
CA LEU A 30 4.65 -3.88 -18.59
C LEU A 30 4.05 -4.09 -19.97
N SER A 31 4.81 -3.78 -21.04
CA SER A 31 4.41 -3.97 -22.44
C SER A 31 4.06 -5.44 -22.72
N LYS A 32 4.87 -6.37 -22.20
CA LYS A 32 4.62 -7.80 -22.34
C LYS A 32 3.39 -8.28 -21.59
N ILE A 33 3.23 -7.82 -20.35
CA ILE A 33 2.12 -8.24 -19.47
C ILE A 33 0.79 -7.68 -19.96
N VAL A 34 0.75 -6.37 -20.25
CA VAL A 34 -0.48 -5.68 -20.65
C VAL A 34 -0.84 -5.92 -22.12
N GLY A 35 0.14 -6.29 -22.95
CA GLY A 35 -0.05 -6.55 -24.38
C GLY A 35 -0.20 -5.28 -25.21
N ILE A 36 0.44 -4.17 -24.80
CA ILE A 36 0.45 -2.90 -25.53
C ILE A 36 1.88 -2.44 -25.79
N THR A 37 2.07 -1.52 -26.74
CA THR A 37 3.39 -1.01 -27.08
C THR A 37 3.95 -0.10 -25.99
N LYS A 38 5.28 0.02 -25.87
CA LYS A 38 5.92 1.00 -24.98
C LYS A 38 5.48 2.43 -25.30
N ALA A 39 5.28 2.78 -26.57
CA ALA A 39 4.76 4.08 -26.96
C ALA A 39 3.39 4.37 -26.38
N SER A 40 2.51 3.37 -26.34
CA SER A 40 1.19 3.47 -25.70
C SER A 40 1.32 3.66 -24.17
N ILE A 41 2.28 2.98 -23.52
CA ILE A 41 2.55 3.20 -22.09
C ILE A 41 3.03 4.62 -21.84
N HIS A 42 3.98 5.12 -22.63
CA HIS A 42 4.48 6.51 -22.53
C HIS A 42 3.39 7.57 -22.77
N HIS A 43 2.37 7.25 -23.56
CA HIS A 43 1.21 8.12 -23.72
C HIS A 43 0.41 8.27 -22.43
N HIS A 44 0.26 7.20 -21.62
CA HIS A 44 -0.42 7.24 -20.34
C HIS A 44 0.46 7.75 -19.20
N PHE A 45 1.72 7.34 -19.20
CA PHE A 45 2.72 7.66 -18.18
C PHE A 45 4.05 8.02 -18.88
N PRO A 46 4.32 9.32 -19.07
CA PRO A 46 5.51 9.78 -19.78
C PRO A 46 6.82 9.26 -19.23
N THR A 47 6.91 9.06 -17.90
CA THR A 47 8.09 8.53 -17.24
C THR A 47 7.71 7.43 -16.23
N LYS A 48 8.68 6.56 -15.90
CA LYS A 48 8.52 5.54 -14.88
C LYS A 48 8.29 6.15 -13.49
N ASP A 49 8.87 7.32 -13.24
CA ASP A 49 8.72 8.04 -11.96
C ASP A 49 7.27 8.50 -11.76
N ILE A 50 6.65 9.07 -12.82
CA ILE A 50 5.24 9.44 -12.81
C ILE A 50 4.34 8.19 -12.62
N LEU A 51 4.65 7.09 -13.29
CA LEU A 51 3.92 5.84 -13.10
C LEU A 51 4.03 5.35 -11.64
N GLY A 52 5.25 5.30 -11.09
CA GLY A 52 5.50 4.86 -9.71
C GLY A 52 4.78 5.74 -8.68
N GLU A 53 4.84 7.06 -8.83
CA GLU A 53 4.09 7.99 -7.99
C GLU A 53 2.59 7.72 -8.04
N GLN A 54 2.02 7.55 -9.23
CA GLN A 54 0.59 7.27 -9.41
C GLN A 54 0.17 5.90 -8.86
N VAL A 55 1.06 4.91 -8.88
CA VAL A 55 0.84 3.61 -8.20
C VAL A 55 0.65 3.82 -6.70
N VAL A 56 1.53 4.59 -6.05
CA VAL A 56 1.43 4.82 -4.60
C VAL A 56 0.18 5.63 -4.25
N ILE A 57 -0.16 6.65 -5.03
CA ILE A 57 -1.39 7.44 -4.84
C ILE A 57 -2.63 6.55 -4.98
N GLN A 58 -2.65 5.65 -5.95
CA GLN A 58 -3.76 4.71 -6.14
C GLN A 58 -3.86 3.74 -4.95
N ALA A 59 -2.74 3.15 -4.52
CA ALA A 59 -2.70 2.24 -3.38
C ALA A 59 -3.17 2.93 -2.08
N PHE A 60 -2.77 4.19 -1.86
CA PHE A 60 -3.27 5.01 -0.76
C PHE A 60 -4.81 5.11 -0.78
N SER A 61 -5.39 5.48 -1.93
CA SER A 61 -6.83 5.64 -2.08
C SER A 61 -7.59 4.32 -1.92
N ASP A 62 -7.01 3.22 -2.45
CA ASP A 62 -7.61 1.88 -2.34
C ASP A 62 -7.61 1.39 -0.89
N THR A 63 -6.51 1.63 -0.17
CA THR A 63 -6.40 1.28 1.25
C THR A 63 -7.36 2.09 2.11
N GLN A 64 -7.56 3.39 1.82
CA GLN A 64 -8.58 4.18 2.53
C GLN A 64 -9.97 3.57 2.37
N ARG A 65 -10.33 3.14 1.16
CA ARG A 65 -11.63 2.47 0.91
C ARG A 65 -11.75 1.14 1.66
N VAL A 66 -10.66 0.39 1.76
CA VAL A 66 -10.62 -0.85 2.57
C VAL A 66 -10.83 -0.52 4.05
N PHE A 67 -10.20 0.52 4.58
CA PHE A 67 -10.39 0.95 5.97
C PHE A 67 -11.83 1.39 6.26
N GLU A 68 -12.45 2.17 5.36
CA GLU A 68 -13.86 2.54 5.45
C GLU A 68 -14.76 1.30 5.46
N GLN A 69 -14.45 0.30 4.63
CA GLN A 69 -15.19 -0.96 4.60
C GLN A 69 -15.03 -1.76 5.90
N ILE A 70 -13.81 -1.85 6.44
CA ILE A 70 -13.55 -2.50 7.74
C ILE A 70 -14.35 -1.80 8.84
N GLU A 71 -14.35 -0.47 8.89
CA GLU A 71 -15.12 0.30 9.89
C GLU A 71 -16.63 0.08 9.77
N ALA A 72 -17.14 -0.08 8.55
CA ALA A 72 -18.55 -0.33 8.30
C ALA A 72 -19.00 -1.75 8.69
N THR A 73 -18.12 -2.75 8.53
CA THR A 73 -18.44 -4.16 8.76
C THR A 73 -18.06 -4.64 10.15
N GLU A 74 -16.92 -4.17 10.69
CA GLU A 74 -16.39 -4.63 11.98
C GLU A 74 -16.67 -3.60 13.09
N LYS A 75 -17.31 -4.07 14.16
CA LYS A 75 -17.73 -3.20 15.27
C LYS A 75 -16.70 -3.11 16.40
N SER A 76 -15.88 -4.15 16.59
CA SER A 76 -14.87 -4.18 17.64
C SER A 76 -13.48 -3.80 17.13
N ALA A 77 -12.67 -3.18 17.98
CA ALA A 77 -11.30 -2.81 17.64
C ALA A 77 -10.44 -4.05 17.34
N GLU A 78 -10.62 -5.13 18.09
CA GLU A 78 -9.95 -6.42 17.87
C GLU A 78 -10.17 -6.92 16.45
N LYS A 79 -11.44 -6.96 15.98
CA LYS A 79 -11.77 -7.42 14.62
C LYS A 79 -11.24 -6.50 13.53
N ARG A 80 -11.22 -5.18 13.76
CA ARG A 80 -10.62 -4.21 12.83
C ARG A 80 -9.13 -4.44 12.67
N ILE A 81 -8.41 -4.67 13.78
CA ILE A 81 -6.97 -5.00 13.77
C ILE A 81 -6.74 -6.34 13.06
N ALA A 82 -7.56 -7.36 13.36
CA ALA A 82 -7.46 -8.66 12.69
C ALA A 82 -7.67 -8.54 11.17
N ALA A 83 -8.67 -7.78 10.73
CA ALA A 83 -8.93 -7.52 9.32
C ALA A 83 -7.75 -6.78 8.63
N TYR A 84 -7.12 -5.82 9.33
CA TYR A 84 -5.90 -5.16 8.86
C TYR A 84 -4.75 -6.16 8.66
N ILE A 85 -4.48 -7.01 9.65
CA ILE A 85 -3.42 -8.03 9.59
C ILE A 85 -3.69 -9.03 8.45
N ASP A 86 -4.95 -9.40 8.21
CA ASP A 86 -5.33 -10.33 7.15
C ASP A 86 -4.97 -9.83 5.75
N ILE A 87 -4.94 -8.50 5.51
CA ILE A 87 -4.50 -7.91 4.23
C ILE A 87 -3.05 -8.33 3.94
N PHE A 88 -2.18 -8.25 4.94
CA PHE A 88 -0.77 -8.62 4.81
C PHE A 88 -0.58 -10.13 4.71
N ALA A 89 -1.35 -10.89 5.46
CA ALA A 89 -1.33 -12.36 5.38
C ALA A 89 -1.71 -12.87 3.98
N GLN A 90 -2.67 -12.21 3.30
CA GLN A 90 -3.03 -12.53 1.92
C GLN A 90 -1.90 -12.17 0.94
N SER A 91 -1.25 -11.02 1.13
CA SER A 91 -0.09 -10.61 0.33
C SER A 91 1.06 -11.62 0.46
N HIS A 92 1.36 -12.06 1.67
CA HIS A 92 2.37 -13.08 1.94
C HIS A 92 2.06 -14.41 1.23
N LYS A 93 0.80 -14.87 1.28
CA LYS A 93 0.36 -16.08 0.55
C LYS A 93 0.53 -15.95 -0.97
N ALA A 94 0.41 -14.74 -1.51
CA ALA A 94 0.64 -14.44 -2.92
C ALA A 94 2.14 -14.25 -3.26
N SER A 95 3.05 -14.39 -2.29
CA SER A 95 4.49 -14.13 -2.43
C SER A 95 4.80 -12.70 -2.88
N LEU A 96 3.98 -11.74 -2.46
CA LEU A 96 4.16 -10.32 -2.73
C LEU A 96 4.50 -9.58 -1.44
N LEU A 97 5.54 -8.74 -1.50
CA LEU A 97 5.83 -7.81 -0.42
C LEU A 97 4.70 -6.77 -0.28
N PRO A 98 4.42 -6.25 0.91
CA PRO A 98 3.65 -5.02 1.04
C PRO A 98 4.31 -3.90 0.22
N LEU A 99 3.50 -3.02 -0.39
CA LEU A 99 4.04 -1.98 -1.30
C LEU A 99 5.01 -1.05 -0.57
N CYS A 100 4.67 -0.63 0.64
CA CYS A 100 5.53 0.24 1.43
C CYS A 100 6.85 -0.44 1.79
N CYS A 101 6.83 -1.74 2.15
CA CYS A 101 8.03 -2.52 2.42
C CYS A 101 8.94 -2.59 1.18
N ALA A 102 8.38 -2.94 0.01
CA ALA A 102 9.12 -3.02 -1.24
C ALA A 102 9.79 -1.68 -1.62
N LEU A 103 9.08 -0.56 -1.41
CA LEU A 103 9.61 0.79 -1.67
C LEU A 103 10.63 1.23 -0.63
N SER A 104 10.39 0.94 0.66
CA SER A 104 11.32 1.31 1.74
C SER A 104 12.68 0.64 1.61
N ALA A 105 12.73 -0.57 1.07
CA ALA A 105 13.98 -1.27 0.79
C ALA A 105 14.87 -0.56 -0.26
N GLU A 106 14.27 0.31 -1.08
CA GLU A 106 14.97 1.03 -2.16
C GLU A 106 15.04 2.55 -1.94
N THR A 107 14.74 3.05 -0.74
CA THR A 107 14.57 4.49 -0.45
C THR A 107 15.71 5.37 -0.99
N ALA A 108 16.96 4.89 -0.94
CA ALA A 108 18.13 5.63 -1.42
C ALA A 108 18.11 5.91 -2.94
N ASN A 109 17.36 5.11 -3.70
CA ASN A 109 17.32 5.16 -5.17
C ASN A 109 15.95 5.60 -5.71
N LEU A 110 14.96 5.82 -4.83
CA LEU A 110 13.63 6.23 -5.25
C LEU A 110 13.60 7.70 -5.67
N PRO A 111 12.85 8.05 -6.72
CA PRO A 111 12.48 9.43 -6.99
C PRO A 111 11.81 10.08 -5.78
N GLN A 112 12.13 11.36 -5.53
CA GLN A 112 11.60 12.09 -4.37
C GLN A 112 10.07 12.07 -4.30
N ALA A 113 9.38 12.19 -5.43
CA ALA A 113 7.92 12.15 -5.48
C ALA A 113 7.36 10.82 -4.94
N ILE A 114 7.97 9.69 -5.29
CA ILE A 114 7.58 8.36 -4.78
C ILE A 114 7.84 8.27 -3.27
N THR A 115 8.99 8.75 -2.80
CA THR A 115 9.34 8.75 -1.37
C THR A 115 8.32 9.55 -0.56
N VAL A 116 7.93 10.74 -1.03
CA VAL A 116 6.92 11.58 -0.37
C VAL A 116 5.57 10.87 -0.30
N GLN A 117 5.10 10.30 -1.41
CA GLN A 117 3.82 9.57 -1.42
C GLN A 117 3.85 8.32 -0.54
N THR A 118 4.98 7.61 -0.50
CA THR A 118 5.15 6.44 0.38
C THR A 118 5.08 6.83 1.85
N SER A 119 5.71 7.96 2.25
CA SER A 119 5.61 8.47 3.61
C SER A 119 4.17 8.83 3.98
N LEU A 120 3.45 9.53 3.11
CA LEU A 120 2.03 9.86 3.33
C LEU A 120 1.17 8.61 3.46
N TYR A 121 1.49 7.56 2.70
CA TYR A 121 0.78 6.29 2.77
C TYR A 121 1.03 5.56 4.11
N PHE A 122 2.26 5.56 4.63
CA PHE A 122 2.56 5.07 5.98
C PHE A 122 1.83 5.86 7.05
N ASP A 123 1.90 7.19 7.00
CA ASP A 123 1.27 8.07 7.99
C ASP A 123 -0.24 7.82 8.07
N MET A 124 -0.91 7.65 6.95
CA MET A 124 -2.34 7.33 6.90
C MET A 124 -2.67 6.01 7.59
N GLN A 125 -1.87 4.97 7.37
CA GLN A 125 -2.08 3.67 8.01
C GLN A 125 -1.84 3.74 9.54
N ILE A 126 -0.77 4.42 9.97
CA ILE A 126 -0.45 4.63 11.39
C ILE A 126 -1.57 5.42 12.07
N GLU A 127 -2.07 6.47 11.44
CA GLU A 127 -3.15 7.28 11.98
C GLU A 127 -4.44 6.46 12.15
N TRP A 128 -4.80 5.66 11.14
CA TRP A 128 -5.98 4.80 11.23
C TRP A 128 -5.84 3.75 12.34
N LEU A 129 -4.71 3.04 12.40
CA LEU A 129 -4.42 2.05 13.46
C LEU A 129 -4.45 2.71 14.84
N THR A 130 -3.86 3.90 14.99
CA THR A 130 -3.86 4.64 16.26
C THR A 130 -5.28 4.94 16.74
N LYS A 131 -6.18 5.33 15.84
CA LYS A 131 -7.61 5.56 16.15
C LYS A 131 -8.29 4.26 16.59
N VAL A 132 -8.05 3.15 15.89
CA VAL A 132 -8.62 1.83 16.21
C VAL A 132 -8.13 1.34 17.57
N VAL A 133 -6.82 1.42 17.84
CA VAL A 133 -6.24 1.02 19.13
C VAL A 133 -6.80 1.86 20.27
N ARG A 134 -6.84 3.18 20.11
CA ARG A 134 -7.41 4.09 21.13
C ARG A 134 -8.86 3.73 21.44
N ALA A 135 -9.69 3.53 20.43
CA ALA A 135 -11.09 3.15 20.61
C ALA A 135 -11.24 1.83 21.38
N GLY A 136 -10.39 0.82 21.10
CA GLY A 136 -10.40 -0.46 21.81
C GLY A 136 -9.96 -0.34 23.28
N MET A 137 -9.01 0.54 23.57
CA MET A 137 -8.60 0.83 24.96
C MET A 137 -9.70 1.57 25.72
N GLU A 138 -10.34 2.56 25.10
CA GLU A 138 -11.45 3.34 25.69
C GLU A 138 -12.70 2.48 25.93
N SER A 139 -12.97 1.53 25.05
CA SER A 139 -14.09 0.57 25.20
C SER A 139 -13.81 -0.58 26.19
N GLY A 140 -12.55 -0.73 26.63
CA GLY A 140 -12.13 -1.82 27.52
C GLY A 140 -11.99 -3.17 26.83
N GLU A 141 -11.94 -3.24 25.49
CA GLU A 141 -11.70 -4.48 24.76
C GLU A 141 -10.29 -5.03 25.07
N PHE A 142 -9.33 -4.13 25.28
CA PHE A 142 -7.97 -4.46 25.74
C PHE A 142 -7.39 -3.30 26.55
N SER A 143 -6.38 -3.63 27.36
CA SER A 143 -5.68 -2.65 28.19
C SER A 143 -4.17 -2.68 27.89
N SER A 144 -3.56 -1.51 27.91
CA SER A 144 -2.11 -1.34 27.79
C SER A 144 -1.68 -0.07 28.53
N HIS A 145 -0.41 -0.05 28.96
CA HIS A 145 0.24 1.16 29.48
C HIS A 145 1.00 1.92 28.38
N ALA A 146 1.13 1.34 27.17
CA ALA A 146 1.74 1.99 26.03
C ALA A 146 0.75 2.97 25.36
N GLU A 147 1.31 4.00 24.73
CA GLU A 147 0.52 4.93 23.94
C GLU A 147 -0.11 4.22 22.72
N PRO A 148 -1.35 4.59 22.32
CA PRO A 148 -1.98 3.99 21.15
C PRO A 148 -1.15 4.07 19.87
N SER A 149 -0.41 5.17 19.67
CA SER A 149 0.50 5.35 18.53
C SER A 149 1.66 4.36 18.53
N ASP A 150 2.21 4.03 19.70
CA ASP A 150 3.31 3.06 19.81
C ASP A 150 2.85 1.65 19.48
N ILE A 151 1.63 1.30 19.93
CA ILE A 151 0.99 0.02 19.57
C ILE A 151 0.72 -0.04 18.07
N ALA A 152 0.21 1.04 17.48
CA ALA A 152 -0.02 1.12 16.03
C ALA A 152 1.28 0.94 15.24
N LEU A 153 2.38 1.59 15.67
CA LEU A 153 3.70 1.41 15.08
C LEU A 153 4.21 -0.03 15.21
N MET A 154 3.99 -0.69 16.34
CA MET A 154 4.34 -2.10 16.50
C MET A 154 3.56 -3.00 15.53
N ILE A 155 2.26 -2.77 15.38
CA ILE A 155 1.41 -3.57 14.47
C ILE A 155 1.90 -3.41 13.02
N ILE A 156 2.08 -2.18 12.55
CA ILE A 156 2.51 -1.95 11.16
C ILE A 156 3.91 -2.51 10.89
N ASN A 157 4.85 -2.36 11.83
CA ASN A 157 6.20 -2.93 11.68
C ASN A 157 6.19 -4.46 11.60
N VAL A 158 5.32 -5.14 12.35
CA VAL A 158 5.17 -6.60 12.25
C VAL A 158 4.55 -7.01 10.92
N CYS A 159 3.62 -6.22 10.38
CA CYS A 159 2.94 -6.50 9.11
C CYS A 159 3.81 -6.22 7.88
N GLU A 160 4.59 -5.15 7.92
CA GLU A 160 5.47 -4.77 6.81
C GLU A 160 6.77 -5.60 6.78
N GLY A 161 7.18 -6.24 7.87
CA GLY A 161 8.40 -7.05 7.98
C GLY A 161 9.54 -6.28 8.55
#